data_f5b59b919692615129c4f3d08d0fe952
#
_entry.id   f5b59b919692615129c4f3d08d0fe952
#
_cell.length_a   1.000
_cell.length_b   1.000
_cell.length_c   1.000
_cell.angle_alpha   90.00
_cell.angle_beta   90.00
_cell.angle_gamma   90.00
#
_symmetry.space_group_name_H-M   'P 1'
#
loop_
_entity.id
_entity.type
_entity.pdbx_description
1 polymer ?
#
loop_
_entity_poly.entity_id
_entity_poly.type
_entity_poly.pdbx_seq_one_letter_code
_entity_poly.pdbx_strand_id
1 'polypeptide(L)'
;GLEPNPMLREIGLPVNAEGYVIVDASYRVQGARGLYAIGDCAQITDPATGRADGKTCKEAAAQAMRLGRIIAADLAGRPAPLHKGYIDFFCFGLGPDQGMAWVRKWGIDIVFTGKLGWRIRKLTWDIASLL
;
A
#
# COMPACT_ATOMS: atom_id res chain seq x y z
N GLY A 1 -11.02 -9.63 6.13
CA GLY A 1 -9.65 -9.13 6.08
C GLY A 1 -8.87 -9.83 4.99
N LEU A 2 -7.69 -9.32 4.66
CA LEU A 2 -6.77 -9.97 3.75
C LEU A 2 -5.85 -10.87 4.57
N GLU A 3 -5.67 -12.11 4.12
CA GLU A 3 -4.66 -13.01 4.66
C GLU A 3 -3.56 -13.21 3.62
N PRO A 4 -2.28 -13.20 4.01
CA PRO A 4 -1.19 -13.48 3.09
C PRO A 4 -1.24 -14.93 2.62
N ASN A 5 -0.83 -15.16 1.37
CA ASN A 5 -0.81 -16.51 0.80
C ASN A 5 0.23 -17.38 1.53
N PRO A 6 -0.15 -18.57 2.06
CA PRO A 6 0.77 -19.50 2.75
C PRO A 6 2.00 -19.88 1.90
N MET A 7 1.87 -19.86 0.59
CA MET A 7 2.96 -20.13 -0.36
C MET A 7 4.20 -19.24 -0.10
N LEU A 8 4.03 -18.01 0.43
CA LEU A 8 5.16 -17.14 0.75
C LEU A 8 6.14 -17.80 1.73
N ARG A 9 5.61 -18.53 2.72
CA ARG A 9 6.42 -19.30 3.68
C ARG A 9 6.97 -20.58 3.05
N GLU A 10 6.17 -21.27 2.23
CA GLU A 10 6.56 -22.54 1.58
C GLU A 10 7.75 -22.35 0.63
N ILE A 11 7.82 -21.24 -0.09
CA ILE A 11 8.96 -20.89 -0.95
C ILE A 11 10.17 -20.32 -0.20
N GLY A 12 10.13 -20.32 1.15
CA GLY A 12 11.25 -19.94 2.00
C GLY A 12 11.44 -18.44 2.23
N LEU A 13 10.44 -17.60 1.95
CA LEU A 13 10.53 -16.17 2.27
C LEU A 13 10.45 -15.96 3.79
N PRO A 14 11.19 -15.00 4.35
CA PRO A 14 11.06 -14.59 5.74
C PRO A 14 9.71 -13.91 5.93
N VAL A 15 8.85 -14.55 6.73
CA VAL A 15 7.51 -14.01 7.03
C VAL A 15 7.34 -13.84 8.54
N ASN A 16 6.53 -12.85 8.93
CA ASN A 16 6.16 -12.61 10.32
C ASN A 16 5.13 -13.66 10.83
N ALA A 17 4.65 -13.49 12.06
CA ALA A 17 3.69 -14.41 12.66
C ALA A 17 2.38 -14.48 11.89
N GLU A 18 1.96 -13.36 11.29
CA GLU A 18 0.75 -13.25 10.47
C GLU A 18 0.95 -13.74 9.02
N GLY A 19 2.17 -14.12 8.61
CA GLY A 19 2.49 -14.66 7.29
C GLY A 19 2.89 -13.60 6.24
N TYR A 20 3.04 -12.32 6.61
CA TYR A 20 3.52 -11.27 5.71
C TYR A 20 5.03 -11.29 5.57
N VAL A 21 5.53 -11.05 4.35
CA VAL A 21 6.97 -10.91 4.09
C VAL A 21 7.55 -9.75 4.90
N ILE A 22 8.65 -10.04 5.58
CA ILE A 22 9.38 -9.04 6.39
C ILE A 22 10.29 -8.23 5.49
N VAL A 23 10.07 -6.92 5.44
CA VAL A 23 10.86 -5.98 4.64
C VAL A 23 11.39 -4.82 5.49
N ASP A 24 12.43 -4.18 5.01
CA ASP A 24 12.89 -2.90 5.56
C ASP A 24 12.03 -1.72 5.04
N ALA A 25 12.33 -0.52 5.52
CA ALA A 25 11.64 0.71 5.11
C ALA A 25 11.84 1.09 3.62
N SER A 26 12.72 0.40 2.91
CA SER A 26 12.94 0.51 1.47
C SER A 26 12.52 -0.78 0.73
N TYR A 27 11.57 -1.53 1.30
CA TYR A 27 10.93 -2.71 0.71
C TYR A 27 11.86 -3.89 0.42
N ARG A 28 13.11 -3.88 0.88
CA ARG A 28 14.04 -5.00 0.70
C ARG A 28 13.64 -6.13 1.64
N VAL A 29 13.56 -7.35 1.09
CA VAL A 29 13.24 -8.54 1.88
C VAL A 29 14.40 -8.85 2.82
N GLN A 30 14.10 -9.06 4.09
CA GLN A 30 15.10 -9.36 5.11
C GLN A 30 15.85 -10.67 4.78
N GLY A 31 17.18 -10.62 4.76
CA GLY A 31 18.02 -11.79 4.48
C GLY A 31 18.07 -12.23 3.01
N ALA A 32 17.40 -11.55 2.09
CA ALA A 32 17.37 -11.90 0.66
C ALA A 32 17.86 -10.71 -0.20
N ARG A 33 19.15 -10.75 -0.58
CA ARG A 33 19.75 -9.68 -1.38
C ARG A 33 19.11 -9.58 -2.76
N GLY A 34 18.74 -8.37 -3.17
CA GLY A 34 18.16 -8.09 -4.50
C GLY A 34 16.67 -8.46 -4.62
N LEU A 35 16.03 -8.86 -3.52
CA LEU A 35 14.61 -9.17 -3.48
C LEU A 35 13.84 -8.06 -2.75
N TYR A 36 12.70 -7.68 -3.32
CA TYR A 36 11.81 -6.65 -2.77
C TYR A 36 10.39 -7.21 -2.68
N ALA A 37 9.62 -6.76 -1.68
CA ALA A 37 8.20 -7.09 -1.56
C ALA A 37 7.39 -5.84 -1.21
N ILE A 38 6.25 -5.67 -1.88
CA ILE A 38 5.30 -4.56 -1.70
C ILE A 38 3.86 -5.08 -1.76
N GLY A 39 2.90 -4.21 -1.45
CA GLY A 39 1.48 -4.54 -1.50
C GLY A 39 1.04 -5.49 -0.39
N ASP A 40 0.03 -6.27 -0.69
CA ASP A 40 -0.69 -7.09 0.30
C ASP A 40 0.15 -8.23 0.90
N CYS A 41 1.21 -8.66 0.21
CA CYS A 41 2.07 -9.72 0.69
C CYS A 41 3.10 -9.28 1.74
N ALA A 42 3.37 -7.98 1.89
CA ALA A 42 4.40 -7.46 2.78
C ALA A 42 3.84 -6.64 3.94
N GLN A 43 4.47 -6.71 5.11
CA GLN A 43 4.19 -5.82 6.22
C GLN A 43 5.09 -4.59 6.13
N ILE A 44 4.52 -3.50 5.60
CA ILE A 44 5.25 -2.24 5.38
C ILE A 44 4.82 -1.24 6.44
N THR A 45 5.80 -0.64 7.11
CA THR A 45 5.59 0.33 8.19
C THR A 45 6.29 1.64 7.86
N ASP A 46 5.61 2.74 8.05
CA ASP A 46 6.19 4.08 7.92
C ASP A 46 7.15 4.32 9.10
N PRO A 47 8.46 4.50 8.84
CA PRO A 47 9.45 4.67 9.90
C PRO A 47 9.29 5.97 10.69
N ALA A 48 8.61 6.98 10.15
CA ALA A 48 8.38 8.24 10.83
C ALA A 48 7.22 8.18 11.82
N THR A 49 6.22 7.33 11.57
CA THR A 49 4.99 7.26 12.38
C THR A 49 4.80 5.93 13.11
N GLY A 50 5.53 4.88 12.70
CA GLY A 50 5.34 3.52 13.20
C GLY A 50 4.05 2.84 12.71
N ARG A 51 3.27 3.48 11.83
CA ARG A 51 2.02 2.93 11.31
C ARG A 51 2.28 2.01 10.14
N ALA A 52 1.64 0.84 10.18
CA ALA A 52 1.59 -0.06 9.04
C ALA A 52 0.57 0.42 7.99
N ASP A 53 0.87 0.19 6.71
CA ASP A 53 -0.06 0.46 5.62
C ASP A 53 -1.30 -0.44 5.69
N GLY A 54 -2.42 0.09 5.21
CA GLY A 54 -3.75 -0.53 5.33
C GLY A 54 -4.08 -1.57 4.25
N LYS A 55 -3.11 -1.98 3.41
CA LYS A 55 -3.30 -2.98 2.35
C LYS A 55 -4.35 -2.58 1.32
N THR A 56 -4.26 -1.36 0.82
CA THR A 56 -5.14 -0.86 -0.24
C THR A 56 -4.41 -0.78 -1.58
N CYS A 57 -5.16 -0.85 -2.68
CA CYS A 57 -4.59 -0.69 -4.02
C CYS A 57 -3.85 0.66 -4.22
N LYS A 58 -4.28 1.71 -3.54
CA LYS A 58 -3.65 3.04 -3.59
C LYS A 58 -2.28 3.05 -2.91
N GLU A 59 -2.18 2.39 -1.75
CA GLU A 59 -0.91 2.19 -1.05
C GLU A 59 0.03 1.35 -1.89
N ALA A 60 -0.45 0.25 -2.46
CA ALA A 60 0.35 -0.61 -3.34
C ALA A 60 0.87 0.15 -4.58
N ALA A 61 0.05 0.99 -5.21
CA ALA A 61 0.48 1.83 -6.34
C ALA A 61 1.55 2.86 -5.91
N ALA A 62 1.37 3.52 -4.77
CA ALA A 62 2.36 4.46 -4.23
C ALA A 62 3.69 3.75 -3.87
N GLN A 63 3.61 2.52 -3.35
CA GLN A 63 4.76 1.66 -3.07
C GLN A 63 5.47 1.26 -4.36
N ALA A 64 4.74 0.88 -5.42
CA ALA A 64 5.31 0.50 -6.71
C ALA A 64 6.09 1.66 -7.35
N MET A 65 5.52 2.87 -7.37
CA MET A 65 6.22 4.06 -7.87
C MET A 65 7.48 4.38 -7.06
N ARG A 66 7.46 4.16 -5.74
CA ARG A 66 8.62 4.36 -4.87
C ARG A 66 9.66 3.27 -5.09
N LEU A 67 9.22 2.01 -5.30
CA LEU A 67 10.10 0.86 -5.54
C LEU A 67 11.00 1.09 -6.76
N GLY A 68 10.48 1.64 -7.85
CA GLY A 68 11.30 1.99 -9.01
C GLY A 68 12.47 2.91 -8.66
N ARG A 69 12.23 3.93 -7.80
CA ARG A 69 13.29 4.83 -7.31
C ARG A 69 14.26 4.14 -6.34
N ILE A 70 13.76 3.21 -5.53
CA ILE A 70 14.58 2.41 -4.62
C ILE A 70 15.55 1.54 -5.41
N ILE A 71 15.03 0.78 -6.39
CA ILE A 71 15.87 -0.08 -7.24
C ILE A 71 16.93 0.74 -7.97
N ALA A 72 16.56 1.88 -8.54
CA ALA A 72 17.51 2.77 -9.22
C ALA A 72 18.59 3.31 -8.28
N ALA A 73 18.23 3.61 -7.03
CA ALA A 73 19.18 4.05 -6.01
C ALA A 73 20.14 2.91 -5.61
N ASP A 74 19.61 1.70 -5.39
CA ASP A 74 20.39 0.52 -5.03
C ASP A 74 21.40 0.14 -6.13
N LEU A 75 20.97 0.15 -7.40
CA LEU A 75 21.84 -0.11 -8.54
C LEU A 75 22.94 0.95 -8.67
N ALA A 76 22.68 2.19 -8.29
CA ALA A 76 23.65 3.29 -8.32
C ALA A 76 24.48 3.42 -7.03
N GLY A 77 24.31 2.53 -6.03
CA GLY A 77 24.98 2.61 -4.74
C GLY A 77 24.65 3.88 -3.94
N ARG A 78 23.47 4.46 -4.13
CA ARG A 78 23.01 5.67 -3.46
C ARG A 78 21.98 5.36 -2.36
N PRO A 79 21.83 6.25 -1.37
CA PRO A 79 20.76 6.11 -0.38
C PRO A 79 19.39 6.00 -1.05
N ALA A 80 18.64 4.95 -0.70
CA ALA A 80 17.28 4.73 -1.21
C ALA A 80 16.24 5.54 -0.42
N PRO A 81 15.15 5.99 -1.07
CA PRO A 81 14.06 6.63 -0.35
C PRO A 81 13.38 5.62 0.59
N LEU A 82 12.98 6.13 1.75
CA LEU A 82 12.22 5.34 2.74
C LEU A 82 10.73 5.38 2.43
N HIS A 83 10.02 4.38 2.94
CA HIS A 83 8.56 4.35 2.89
C HIS A 83 7.97 5.56 3.60
N LYS A 84 6.88 6.07 3.04
CA LYS A 84 6.02 7.07 3.65
C LYS A 84 4.58 6.62 3.47
N GLY A 85 3.85 6.54 4.58
CA GLY A 85 2.47 6.13 4.60
C GLY A 85 1.58 6.96 3.68
N TYR A 86 0.52 6.36 3.18
CA TYR A 86 -0.49 7.02 2.37
C TYR A 86 -1.53 7.70 3.28
N ILE A 87 -2.32 8.61 2.71
CA ILE A 87 -3.44 9.21 3.45
C ILE A 87 -4.52 8.17 3.73
N ASP A 88 -5.16 8.27 4.88
CA ASP A 88 -6.32 7.44 5.21
C ASP A 88 -7.49 7.82 4.29
N PHE A 89 -7.74 7.02 3.27
CA PHE A 89 -8.78 7.23 2.27
C PHE A 89 -9.38 5.92 1.82
N PHE A 90 -10.69 5.79 1.97
CA PHE A 90 -11.47 4.66 1.48
C PHE A 90 -12.66 5.11 0.64
N CYS A 91 -13.03 4.32 -0.36
CA CYS A 91 -14.23 4.56 -1.14
C CYS A 91 -14.88 3.24 -1.56
N PHE A 92 -16.21 3.20 -1.49
CA PHE A 92 -17.02 2.03 -1.80
C PHE A 92 -18.13 2.41 -2.77
N GLY A 93 -18.44 1.50 -3.71
CA GLY A 93 -19.68 1.53 -4.47
C GLY A 93 -20.76 0.74 -3.70
N LEU A 94 -21.94 1.32 -3.58
CA LEU A 94 -23.09 0.73 -2.89
C LEU A 94 -24.26 0.45 -3.84
N GLY A 95 -24.00 0.49 -5.14
CA GLY A 95 -24.98 0.32 -6.21
C GLY A 95 -24.95 1.49 -7.21
N PRO A 96 -25.86 1.51 -8.19
CA PRO A 96 -25.92 2.58 -9.17
C PRO A 96 -26.09 3.94 -8.50
N ASP A 97 -25.21 4.89 -8.84
CA ASP A 97 -25.19 6.26 -8.31
C ASP A 97 -25.13 6.38 -6.77
N GLN A 98 -24.78 5.29 -6.08
CA GLN A 98 -24.65 5.26 -4.64
C GLN A 98 -23.22 4.87 -4.26
N GLY A 99 -22.60 5.64 -3.38
CA GLY A 99 -21.26 5.36 -2.89
C GLY A 99 -20.94 6.11 -1.62
N MET A 100 -19.83 5.72 -1.04
CA MET A 100 -19.24 6.39 0.11
C MET A 100 -17.76 6.60 -0.17
N ALA A 101 -17.26 7.79 0.14
CA ALA A 101 -15.83 8.07 0.24
C ALA A 101 -15.55 8.70 1.60
N TRP A 102 -14.51 8.20 2.26
CA TRP A 102 -14.06 8.68 3.55
C TRP A 102 -12.59 9.04 3.46
N VAL A 103 -12.22 10.17 4.02
CA VAL A 103 -10.83 10.61 4.15
C VAL A 103 -10.60 11.15 5.56
N ARG A 104 -9.48 10.76 6.15
CA ARG A 104 -8.99 11.37 7.41
C ARG A 104 -7.79 12.26 7.10
N LYS A 105 -7.89 13.52 7.48
CA LYS A 105 -6.81 14.49 7.35
C LYS A 105 -6.78 15.41 8.55
N TRP A 106 -5.61 15.61 9.13
CA TRP A 106 -5.41 16.43 10.34
C TRP A 106 -6.31 16.03 11.53
N GLY A 107 -6.60 14.74 11.69
CA GLY A 107 -7.48 14.24 12.75
C GLY A 107 -8.99 14.43 12.50
N ILE A 108 -9.38 14.99 11.35
CA ILE A 108 -10.77 15.21 10.96
C ILE A 108 -11.20 14.15 9.96
N ASP A 109 -12.36 13.53 10.21
CA ASP A 109 -13.01 12.60 9.30
C ASP A 109 -13.97 13.36 8.39
N ILE A 110 -13.78 13.23 7.07
CA ILE A 110 -14.66 13.81 6.07
C ILE A 110 -15.31 12.66 5.30
N VAL A 111 -16.63 12.62 5.25
CA VAL A 111 -17.41 11.57 4.59
C VAL A 111 -18.28 12.17 3.50
N PHE A 112 -18.18 11.58 2.31
CA PHE A 112 -19.04 11.88 1.17
C PHE A 112 -19.92 10.66 0.88
N THR A 113 -21.23 10.87 0.73
CA THR A 113 -22.20 9.78 0.48
C THR A 113 -23.04 10.02 -0.77
N GLY A 114 -23.85 9.04 -1.17
CA GLY A 114 -24.76 9.13 -2.30
C GLY A 114 -24.05 9.33 -3.63
N LYS A 115 -24.60 10.18 -4.49
CA LYS A 115 -24.05 10.46 -5.83
C LYS A 115 -22.64 11.06 -5.80
N LEU A 116 -22.33 11.90 -4.79
CA LEU A 116 -20.99 12.48 -4.67
C LEU A 116 -19.96 11.41 -4.28
N GLY A 117 -20.28 10.57 -3.30
CA GLY A 117 -19.44 9.43 -2.94
C GLY A 117 -19.20 8.49 -4.12
N TRP A 118 -20.24 8.23 -4.92
CA TRP A 118 -20.14 7.44 -6.15
C TRP A 118 -19.20 8.08 -7.18
N ARG A 119 -19.33 9.39 -7.45
CA ARG A 119 -18.46 10.09 -8.39
C ARG A 119 -17.00 10.04 -7.96
N ILE A 120 -16.71 10.22 -6.66
CA ILE A 120 -15.35 10.09 -6.12
C ILE A 120 -14.85 8.66 -6.32
N ARG A 121 -15.67 7.65 -6.00
CA ARG A 121 -15.32 6.24 -6.21
C ARG A 121 -15.04 5.94 -7.68
N LYS A 122 -15.89 6.42 -8.60
CA LYS A 122 -15.70 6.23 -10.03
C LYS A 122 -14.39 6.89 -10.51
N LEU A 123 -14.15 8.14 -10.14
CA LEU A 123 -12.92 8.86 -10.49
C LEU A 123 -11.66 8.12 -10.01
N THR A 124 -11.66 7.63 -8.76
CA THR A 124 -10.52 6.87 -8.23
C THR A 124 -10.30 5.55 -8.96
N TRP A 125 -11.37 4.90 -9.41
CA TRP A 125 -11.30 3.70 -10.22
C TRP A 125 -10.74 3.99 -11.62
N ASP A 126 -11.27 5.01 -12.28
CA ASP A 126 -10.85 5.40 -13.62
C ASP A 126 -9.33 5.74 -13.64
N ILE A 127 -8.85 6.49 -12.63
CA ILE A 127 -7.42 6.81 -12.49
C ILE A 127 -6.60 5.54 -12.25
N ALA A 128 -7.04 4.63 -11.37
CA ALA A 128 -6.31 3.40 -11.09
C ALA A 128 -6.28 2.43 -12.28
N SER A 129 -7.24 2.52 -13.19
CA SER A 129 -7.32 1.68 -14.39
C SER A 129 -6.44 2.20 -15.54
N LEU A 130 -5.87 3.40 -15.41
CA LEU A 130 -4.96 4.00 -16.40
C LEU A 130 -3.49 3.79 -16.06
N LEU A 131 -3.19 3.22 -14.89
CA LEU A 131 -1.85 2.88 -14.40
C LEU A 131 -1.53 1.42 -14.67
#